data_300b004c04a7a06b8615c38a7ab4adb8
#
_entry.id   300b004c04a7a06b8615c38a7ab4adb8
#
_cell.length_a   1.000
_cell.length_b   1.000
_cell.length_c   1.000
_cell.angle_alpha   90.00
_cell.angle_beta   90.00
_cell.angle_gamma   90.00
#
_symmetry.space_group_name_H-M   'P 1'
#
loop_
_entity.id
_entity.type
_entity.pdbx_description
1 polymer ?
#
loop_
_entity_poly.entity_id
_entity_poly.type
_entity_poly.pdbx_seq_one_letter_code
_entity_poly.pdbx_strand_id
1 'polypeptide(L)'
;MQPELTTSVPLTPLTYARRAEPIELPELMDGPLPYAVIRDYLRDLAKVNRFTRGYKPTLAFLDRIAGSCDACRSVCIRPLRILDVGSGGGDTLRAIAHWAAARNIPVDLTGLDLNPLSTRAAQEFSDKDSSDPKEISAPLVANIHWITGDVFSYSPDNAPDIVLSALFTHHLSSPEVVRFLSWMEHNARLGWFINDLHRSRNAAFFFPFLPILLGWHRFISHDGPVSLRRAFVPEDWQRMLAQANISAATIEAHSMNRLCVARIR
;
A
#
# COMPACT_ATOMS: atom_id res chain seq x y z
N MET A 1 -15.19 -6.54 -44.31
CA MET A 1 -16.28 -6.58 -43.33
C MET A 1 -15.62 -6.59 -41.96
N GLN A 2 -15.42 -5.40 -41.40
CA GLN A 2 -14.84 -5.23 -40.05
C GLN A 2 -15.97 -5.37 -39.02
N PRO A 3 -15.77 -6.02 -37.89
CA PRO A 3 -16.76 -6.03 -36.82
C PRO A 3 -16.69 -4.70 -36.06
N GLU A 4 -17.80 -3.95 -36.07
CA GLU A 4 -18.04 -2.81 -35.21
C GLU A 4 -18.09 -3.25 -33.75
N LEU A 5 -17.09 -2.84 -32.98
CA LEU A 5 -17.11 -2.88 -31.52
C LEU A 5 -17.79 -1.62 -30.99
N THR A 6 -19.13 -1.58 -31.04
CA THR A 6 -19.92 -0.58 -30.34
C THR A 6 -20.54 -1.21 -29.09
N THR A 7 -19.81 -1.16 -27.99
CA THR A 7 -20.42 -1.18 -26.65
C THR A 7 -20.15 0.15 -25.99
N SER A 8 -20.98 1.14 -26.28
CA SER A 8 -21.06 2.38 -25.51
C SER A 8 -21.65 2.03 -24.12
N VAL A 9 -20.79 1.80 -23.15
CA VAL A 9 -21.19 1.86 -21.76
C VAL A 9 -21.64 3.29 -21.48
N PRO A 10 -22.86 3.53 -20.99
CA PRO A 10 -23.31 4.88 -20.68
C PRO A 10 -22.39 5.44 -19.58
N LEU A 11 -21.59 6.46 -19.91
CA LEU A 11 -20.77 7.21 -18.96
C LEU A 11 -21.71 7.99 -18.05
N THR A 12 -22.20 7.35 -17.00
CA THR A 12 -22.80 8.08 -15.87
C THR A 12 -21.72 9.04 -15.37
N PRO A 13 -22.02 10.33 -15.17
CA PRO A 13 -21.03 11.29 -14.67
C PRO A 13 -20.38 10.70 -13.42
N LEU A 14 -19.06 10.50 -13.45
CA LEU A 14 -18.30 9.98 -12.33
C LEU A 14 -18.37 11.00 -11.20
N THR A 15 -19.31 10.81 -10.28
CA THR A 15 -19.47 11.66 -9.10
C THR A 15 -18.65 11.10 -7.95
N TYR A 16 -18.26 11.95 -6.99
CA TYR A 16 -17.63 11.49 -5.73
C TYR A 16 -18.61 10.76 -4.81
N ALA A 17 -19.88 10.62 -5.21
CA ALA A 17 -20.92 9.93 -4.42
C ALA A 17 -20.66 8.42 -4.33
N ARG A 18 -20.10 7.82 -5.37
CA ARG A 18 -19.67 6.41 -5.35
C ARG A 18 -18.19 6.28 -5.69
N ARG A 19 -17.61 5.16 -5.29
CA ARG A 19 -16.27 4.76 -5.70
C ARG A 19 -16.24 4.50 -7.21
N ALA A 20 -15.23 5.01 -7.90
CA ALA A 20 -14.94 4.60 -9.27
C ALA A 20 -14.22 3.24 -9.23
N GLU A 21 -14.66 2.30 -10.06
CA GLU A 21 -13.94 1.04 -10.23
C GLU A 21 -12.70 1.24 -11.12
N PRO A 22 -11.60 0.45 -10.94
CA PRO A 22 -10.38 0.58 -11.74
C PRO A 22 -10.62 0.52 -13.24
N ILE A 23 -11.55 -0.34 -13.69
CA ILE A 23 -11.91 -0.48 -15.11
C ILE A 23 -12.60 0.77 -15.68
N GLU A 24 -13.29 1.56 -14.84
CA GLU A 24 -13.99 2.78 -15.26
C GLU A 24 -13.06 3.98 -15.35
N LEU A 25 -12.00 3.98 -14.55
CA LEU A 25 -11.07 5.11 -14.44
C LEU A 25 -9.64 4.59 -14.19
N PRO A 26 -8.94 4.10 -15.23
CA PRO A 26 -7.58 3.58 -15.09
C PRO A 26 -6.57 4.68 -14.77
N GLU A 27 -5.52 4.33 -14.03
CA GLU A 27 -4.34 5.17 -13.85
C GLU A 27 -3.35 4.97 -14.99
N LEU A 28 -2.52 5.96 -15.26
CA LEU A 28 -1.46 5.84 -16.27
C LEU A 28 -0.46 4.75 -15.87
N MET A 29 -0.25 4.57 -14.57
CA MET A 29 0.63 3.55 -14.03
C MET A 29 0.12 2.12 -14.24
N ASP A 30 -1.19 1.91 -14.41
CA ASP A 30 -1.79 0.59 -14.65
C ASP A 30 -1.44 0.03 -16.05
N GLY A 31 -0.96 0.88 -16.95
CA GLY A 31 -0.60 0.51 -18.33
C GLY A 31 0.82 -0.05 -18.47
N PRO A 32 1.15 -0.60 -19.66
CA PRO A 32 2.51 -1.05 -19.97
C PRO A 32 3.44 0.17 -20.12
N LEU A 33 4.40 0.29 -19.21
CA LEU A 33 5.35 1.42 -19.16
C LEU A 33 6.80 0.91 -19.22
N PRO A 34 7.72 1.70 -19.82
CA PRO A 34 9.16 1.42 -19.74
C PRO A 34 9.66 1.47 -18.28
N TYR A 35 10.64 0.63 -17.96
CA TYR A 35 11.22 0.55 -16.60
C TYR A 35 11.65 1.92 -16.03
N ALA A 36 12.32 2.74 -16.85
CA ALA A 36 12.78 4.05 -16.40
C ALA A 36 11.62 4.94 -15.91
N VAL A 37 10.47 4.88 -16.59
CA VAL A 37 9.27 5.65 -16.21
C VAL A 37 8.69 5.15 -14.89
N ILE A 38 8.53 3.83 -14.73
CA ILE A 38 8.04 3.21 -13.49
C ILE A 38 8.99 3.53 -12.33
N ARG A 39 10.29 3.36 -12.52
CA ARG A 39 11.30 3.66 -11.50
C ARG A 39 11.23 5.11 -11.02
N ASP A 40 11.17 6.06 -11.95
CA ASP A 40 11.16 7.49 -11.64
C ASP A 40 9.83 7.89 -10.98
N TYR A 41 8.71 7.32 -11.42
CA TYR A 41 7.41 7.49 -10.78
C TYR A 41 7.40 6.96 -9.34
N LEU A 42 7.86 5.73 -9.10
CA LEU A 42 7.91 5.13 -7.75
C LEU A 42 8.84 5.92 -6.82
N ARG A 43 9.95 6.45 -7.34
CA ARG A 43 10.83 7.34 -6.57
C ARG A 43 10.11 8.60 -6.12
N ASP A 44 9.34 9.22 -7.00
CA ASP A 44 8.61 10.43 -6.66
C ASP A 44 7.39 10.14 -5.78
N LEU A 45 6.73 8.98 -5.94
CA LEU A 45 5.68 8.52 -5.03
C LEU A 45 6.21 8.37 -3.59
N ALA A 46 7.43 7.84 -3.42
CA ALA A 46 8.09 7.77 -2.11
C ALA A 46 8.32 9.17 -1.51
N LYS A 47 8.66 10.19 -2.33
CA LYS A 47 8.76 11.60 -1.87
C LYS A 47 7.40 12.13 -1.41
N VAL A 48 6.32 11.83 -2.15
CA VAL A 48 4.94 12.18 -1.76
C VAL A 48 4.61 11.55 -0.41
N ASN A 49 4.85 10.25 -0.24
CA ASN A 49 4.59 9.55 1.01
C ASN A 49 5.39 10.13 2.19
N ARG A 50 6.66 10.49 1.98
CA ARG A 50 7.50 11.16 2.98
C ARG A 50 6.94 12.54 3.33
N PHE A 51 6.62 13.36 2.34
CA PHE A 51 6.08 14.71 2.51
C PHE A 51 4.73 14.70 3.25
N THR A 52 3.84 13.80 2.86
CA THR A 52 2.50 13.66 3.47
C THR A 52 2.52 12.85 4.78
N ARG A 53 3.70 12.43 5.26
CA ARG A 53 3.84 11.52 6.41
C ARG A 53 3.00 10.25 6.27
N GLY A 54 2.89 9.72 5.03
CA GLY A 54 2.05 8.58 4.66
C GLY A 54 2.37 7.30 5.43
N TYR A 55 3.61 7.12 5.93
CA TYR A 55 4.00 5.95 6.73
C TYR A 55 3.53 6.01 8.19
N LYS A 56 3.21 7.22 8.70
CA LYS A 56 2.90 7.41 10.13
C LYS A 56 1.79 6.48 10.65
N PRO A 57 0.64 6.31 9.95
CA PRO A 57 -0.41 5.38 10.41
C PRO A 57 0.08 3.93 10.51
N THR A 58 0.86 3.46 9.50
CA THR A 58 1.43 2.11 9.49
C THR A 58 2.39 1.89 10.64
N LEU A 59 3.31 2.83 10.88
CA LEU A 59 4.26 2.73 12.00
C LEU A 59 3.56 2.80 13.36
N ALA A 60 2.52 3.61 13.51
CA ALA A 60 1.70 3.67 14.73
C ALA A 60 0.93 2.35 14.97
N PHE A 61 0.46 1.68 13.92
CA PHE A 61 -0.13 0.35 14.03
C PHE A 61 0.90 -0.68 14.53
N LEU A 62 2.12 -0.66 13.99
CA LEU A 62 3.20 -1.52 14.44
C LEU A 62 3.59 -1.24 15.90
N ASP A 63 3.60 0.02 16.34
CA ASP A 63 3.82 0.38 17.75
C ASP A 63 2.74 -0.21 18.66
N ARG A 64 1.48 -0.21 18.23
CA ARG A 64 0.38 -0.84 19.00
C ARG A 64 0.58 -2.35 19.16
N ILE A 65 0.96 -3.05 18.06
CA ILE A 65 1.25 -4.50 18.14
C ILE A 65 2.46 -4.75 19.04
N ALA A 66 3.55 -4.01 18.85
CA ALA A 66 4.77 -4.18 19.67
C ALA A 66 4.54 -3.88 21.16
N GLY A 67 3.65 -2.93 21.49
CA GLY A 67 3.33 -2.53 22.86
C GLY A 67 2.30 -3.43 23.57
N SER A 68 1.39 -4.06 22.81
CA SER A 68 0.30 -4.88 23.37
C SER A 68 0.70 -6.35 23.57
N CYS A 69 1.87 -6.74 23.08
CA CYS A 69 2.24 -8.15 23.00
C CYS A 69 3.22 -8.54 24.11
N ASP A 70 2.71 -9.19 25.19
CA ASP A 70 3.55 -10.06 26.02
C ASP A 70 4.22 -11.16 25.15
N ALA A 71 3.61 -11.53 24.02
CA ALA A 71 4.20 -12.37 23.00
C ALA A 71 5.33 -11.64 22.24
N CYS A 72 5.36 -10.30 22.11
CA CYS A 72 6.53 -9.59 21.58
C CYS A 72 7.70 -9.59 22.55
N ARG A 73 7.48 -9.69 23.86
CA ARG A 73 8.53 -10.00 24.85
C ARG A 73 9.02 -11.44 24.73
N SER A 74 8.16 -12.38 24.31
CA SER A 74 8.52 -13.77 23.97
C SER A 74 9.00 -13.93 22.50
N VAL A 75 8.73 -13.00 21.60
CA VAL A 75 9.21 -12.91 20.21
C VAL A 75 10.72 -12.60 20.13
N CYS A 76 11.40 -12.37 21.26
CA CYS A 76 12.86 -12.40 21.30
C CYS A 76 13.49 -13.70 20.75
N ILE A 77 12.68 -14.72 20.39
CA ILE A 77 13.16 -16.00 19.86
C ILE A 77 13.24 -16.02 18.34
N ARG A 78 12.45 -15.18 17.62
CA ARG A 78 12.48 -15.08 16.15
C ARG A 78 12.09 -13.68 15.65
N PRO A 79 12.53 -13.29 14.43
CA PRO A 79 12.12 -12.04 13.81
C PRO A 79 10.60 -11.96 13.60
N LEU A 80 10.05 -10.74 13.73
CA LEU A 80 8.66 -10.41 13.37
C LEU A 80 8.52 -10.42 11.85
N ARG A 81 7.70 -11.32 11.31
CA ARG A 81 7.48 -11.46 9.88
C ARG A 81 6.42 -10.49 9.40
N ILE A 82 6.80 -9.59 8.49
CA ILE A 82 5.91 -8.57 7.94
C ILE A 82 5.87 -8.72 6.42
N LEU A 83 4.67 -8.90 5.88
CA LEU A 83 4.41 -8.95 4.46
C LEU A 83 3.68 -7.67 4.02
N ASP A 84 4.24 -6.95 3.05
CA ASP A 84 3.62 -5.77 2.42
C ASP A 84 3.12 -6.16 1.01
N VAL A 85 1.80 -6.08 0.80
CA VAL A 85 1.14 -6.46 -0.46
C VAL A 85 0.87 -5.20 -1.29
N GLY A 86 1.27 -5.24 -2.57
CA GLY A 86 1.32 -4.07 -3.42
C GLY A 86 2.46 -3.15 -3.02
N SER A 87 3.64 -3.74 -2.77
CA SER A 87 4.78 -3.04 -2.16
C SER A 87 5.41 -1.96 -3.03
N GLY A 88 5.10 -1.92 -4.34
CA GLY A 88 5.58 -0.90 -5.26
C GLY A 88 7.10 -0.75 -5.24
N GLY A 89 7.58 0.47 -5.00
CA GLY A 89 9.01 0.77 -4.85
C GLY A 89 9.60 0.41 -3.48
N GLY A 90 8.84 -0.21 -2.58
CA GLY A 90 9.31 -0.70 -1.29
C GLY A 90 9.58 0.36 -0.22
N ASP A 91 9.13 1.58 -0.41
CA ASP A 91 9.37 2.70 0.50
C ASP A 91 8.74 2.50 1.89
N THR A 92 7.58 1.83 1.97
CA THR A 92 6.95 1.46 3.24
C THR A 92 7.81 0.46 4.02
N LEU A 93 8.33 -0.59 3.36
CA LEU A 93 9.17 -1.58 4.03
C LEU A 93 10.51 -1.00 4.47
N ARG A 94 11.13 -0.10 3.69
CA ARG A 94 12.33 0.61 4.15
C ARG A 94 12.04 1.48 5.37
N ALA A 95 10.90 2.19 5.40
CA ALA A 95 10.48 2.94 6.60
C ALA A 95 10.27 2.03 7.81
N ILE A 96 9.74 0.82 7.61
CA ILE A 96 9.57 -0.20 8.67
C ILE A 96 10.93 -0.72 9.15
N ALA A 97 11.88 -0.95 8.24
CA ALA A 97 13.24 -1.36 8.62
C ALA A 97 13.91 -0.35 9.55
N HIS A 98 13.81 0.95 9.24
CA HIS A 98 14.31 2.03 10.12
C HIS A 98 13.56 2.09 11.46
N TRP A 99 12.23 1.92 11.44
CA TRP A 99 11.41 1.85 12.64
C TRP A 99 11.83 0.70 13.56
N ALA A 100 12.07 -0.48 12.98
CA ALA A 100 12.46 -1.69 13.70
C ALA A 100 13.88 -1.54 14.30
N ALA A 101 14.84 -1.02 13.52
CA ALA A 101 16.20 -0.77 13.96
C ALA A 101 16.23 0.21 15.15
N ALA A 102 15.46 1.31 15.08
CA ALA A 102 15.39 2.29 16.17
C ALA A 102 14.82 1.73 17.48
N ARG A 103 14.14 0.57 17.42
CA ARG A 103 13.52 -0.10 18.59
C ARG A 103 14.21 -1.41 18.97
N ASN A 104 15.28 -1.80 18.24
CA ASN A 104 15.95 -3.09 18.37
C ASN A 104 14.97 -4.28 18.22
N ILE A 105 13.98 -4.17 17.33
CA ILE A 105 13.03 -5.23 17.01
C ILE A 105 13.56 -5.99 15.78
N PRO A 106 13.89 -7.30 15.91
CA PRO A 106 14.26 -8.09 14.75
C PRO A 106 13.05 -8.29 13.84
N VAL A 107 13.22 -8.01 12.53
CA VAL A 107 12.15 -8.15 11.52
C VAL A 107 12.64 -8.98 10.33
N ASP A 108 11.71 -9.70 9.73
CA ASP A 108 11.84 -10.39 8.46
C ASP A 108 10.79 -9.78 7.51
N LEU A 109 11.25 -9.03 6.51
CA LEU A 109 10.43 -8.18 5.68
C LEU A 109 10.28 -8.77 4.28
N THR A 110 9.04 -8.87 3.81
CA THR A 110 8.74 -9.34 2.45
C THR A 110 7.84 -8.35 1.75
N GLY A 111 8.23 -7.93 0.54
CA GLY A 111 7.42 -7.13 -0.37
C GLY A 111 6.89 -8.00 -1.51
N LEU A 112 5.59 -8.02 -1.70
CA LEU A 112 4.91 -8.70 -2.79
C LEU A 112 4.28 -7.67 -3.73
N ASP A 113 4.61 -7.72 -5.01
CA ASP A 113 4.03 -6.86 -6.03
C ASP A 113 3.76 -7.65 -7.32
N LEU A 114 2.65 -7.35 -7.99
CA LEU A 114 2.29 -8.01 -9.25
C LEU A 114 3.22 -7.59 -10.39
N ASN A 115 3.71 -6.35 -10.36
CA ASN A 115 4.52 -5.79 -11.44
C ASN A 115 6.03 -6.09 -11.23
N PRO A 116 6.66 -6.90 -12.08
CA PRO A 116 8.09 -7.23 -11.95
C PRO A 116 9.01 -6.00 -12.07
N LEU A 117 8.56 -4.93 -12.72
CA LEU A 117 9.33 -3.69 -12.82
C LEU A 117 9.31 -2.90 -11.50
N SER A 118 8.22 -2.97 -10.75
CA SER A 118 8.14 -2.42 -9.39
C SER A 118 9.08 -3.16 -8.45
N THR A 119 9.07 -4.50 -8.47
CA THR A 119 9.96 -5.35 -7.67
C THR A 119 11.44 -5.06 -7.99
N ARG A 120 11.78 -4.92 -9.28
CA ARG A 120 13.12 -4.53 -9.71
C ARG A 120 13.52 -3.15 -9.18
N ALA A 121 12.61 -2.17 -9.22
CA ALA A 121 12.87 -0.83 -8.70
C ALA A 121 13.05 -0.85 -7.17
N ALA A 122 12.25 -1.63 -6.45
CA ALA A 122 12.35 -1.79 -5.00
C ALA A 122 13.74 -2.34 -4.59
N GLN A 123 14.24 -3.36 -5.31
CA GLN A 123 15.59 -3.90 -5.10
C GLN A 123 16.66 -2.82 -5.35
N GLU A 124 16.59 -2.12 -6.50
CA GLU A 124 17.55 -1.05 -6.84
C GLU A 124 17.58 0.07 -5.78
N PHE A 125 16.44 0.45 -5.23
CA PHE A 125 16.36 1.47 -4.18
C PHE A 125 16.93 0.97 -2.87
N SER A 126 16.69 -0.28 -2.48
CA SER A 126 17.24 -0.87 -1.25
C SER A 126 18.77 -1.01 -1.31
N ASP A 127 19.32 -1.40 -2.47
CA ASP A 127 20.76 -1.51 -2.66
C ASP A 127 21.46 -0.13 -2.52
N LYS A 128 20.81 0.95 -2.98
CA LYS A 128 21.32 2.32 -2.86
C LYS A 128 21.26 2.83 -1.42
N ASP A 129 20.15 2.60 -0.73
CA ASP A 129 20.02 3.01 0.68
C ASP A 129 21.08 2.30 1.54
N SER A 130 21.38 1.03 1.26
CA SER A 130 22.42 0.24 1.94
C SER A 130 23.85 0.73 1.67
N SER A 131 24.07 1.47 0.60
CA SER A 131 25.37 2.00 0.20
C SER A 131 25.63 3.44 0.66
N ASP A 132 24.64 4.15 1.22
CA ASP A 132 24.81 5.52 1.72
C ASP A 132 25.52 5.51 3.10
N PRO A 133 26.74 6.08 3.22
CA PRO A 133 27.47 6.12 4.49
C PRO A 133 26.74 6.86 5.62
N LYS A 134 25.77 7.72 5.31
CA LYS A 134 24.99 8.47 6.32
C LYS A 134 23.87 7.60 6.92
N GLU A 135 23.46 6.53 6.22
CA GLU A 135 22.45 5.59 6.69
C GLU A 135 23.06 4.33 7.34
N ILE A 136 24.38 4.07 7.15
CA ILE A 136 25.13 2.94 7.74
C ILE A 136 25.22 3.01 9.28
N SER A 137 24.81 4.11 9.92
CA SER A 137 24.75 4.21 11.39
C SER A 137 23.58 3.43 12.03
N ALA A 138 22.74 2.78 11.26
CA ALA A 138 21.76 1.81 11.77
C ALA A 138 22.32 0.38 11.62
N PRO A 139 22.76 -0.29 12.70
CA PRO A 139 23.10 -1.70 12.64
C PRO A 139 21.84 -2.49 12.34
N LEU A 140 21.86 -3.31 11.30
CA LEU A 140 20.82 -4.09 10.71
C LEU A 140 19.93 -3.34 9.71
N VAL A 141 20.44 -3.18 8.49
CA VAL A 141 19.56 -3.13 7.32
C VAL A 141 18.82 -4.49 7.28
N ALA A 142 17.55 -4.49 7.67
CA ALA A 142 16.72 -5.68 7.58
C ALA A 142 16.78 -6.16 6.12
N ASN A 143 17.09 -7.45 5.93
CA ASN A 143 17.06 -8.03 4.60
C ASN A 143 15.60 -8.03 4.13
N ILE A 144 15.30 -7.28 3.06
CA ILE A 144 13.95 -7.22 2.50
C ILE A 144 13.90 -8.17 1.31
N HIS A 145 13.00 -9.14 1.38
CA HIS A 145 12.75 -10.08 0.29
C HIS A 145 11.72 -9.50 -0.68
N TRP A 146 12.08 -9.40 -1.95
CA TRP A 146 11.19 -8.88 -2.98
C TRP A 146 10.66 -10.02 -3.85
N ILE A 147 9.33 -10.15 -3.93
CA ILE A 147 8.63 -11.21 -4.66
C ILE A 147 7.72 -10.58 -5.72
N THR A 148 7.84 -11.05 -6.96
CA THR A 148 6.87 -10.74 -8.00
C THR A 148 5.80 -11.80 -8.03
N GLY A 149 4.53 -11.42 -7.85
CA GLY A 149 3.42 -12.37 -7.86
C GLY A 149 2.07 -11.74 -7.57
N ASP A 150 1.02 -12.49 -7.92
CA ASP A 150 -0.35 -12.15 -7.59
C ASP A 150 -0.69 -12.62 -6.17
N VAL A 151 -1.14 -11.70 -5.32
CA VAL A 151 -1.54 -12.00 -3.94
C VAL A 151 -2.60 -13.11 -3.85
N PHE A 152 -3.46 -13.20 -4.83
CA PHE A 152 -4.55 -14.19 -4.84
C PHE A 152 -4.10 -15.62 -5.17
N SER A 153 -2.90 -15.77 -5.71
CA SER A 153 -2.24 -17.06 -5.93
C SER A 153 -1.04 -17.28 -4.99
N TYR A 154 -0.65 -16.25 -4.22
CA TYR A 154 0.47 -16.32 -3.31
C TYR A 154 0.09 -17.05 -2.02
N SER A 155 0.86 -18.08 -1.69
CA SER A 155 0.78 -18.80 -0.43
C SER A 155 2.15 -18.70 0.26
N PRO A 156 2.28 -17.99 1.37
CA PRO A 156 3.54 -17.87 2.08
C PRO A 156 3.93 -19.20 2.72
N ASP A 157 5.17 -19.65 2.52
CA ASP A 157 5.72 -20.87 3.16
C ASP A 157 5.62 -20.81 4.68
N ASN A 158 5.76 -19.62 5.22
CA ASN A 158 5.58 -19.32 6.64
C ASN A 158 4.58 -18.16 6.78
N ALA A 159 3.49 -18.40 7.49
CA ALA A 159 2.47 -17.38 7.72
C ALA A 159 3.10 -16.10 8.31
N PRO A 160 2.87 -14.91 7.71
CA PRO A 160 3.33 -13.65 8.25
C PRO A 160 2.65 -13.37 9.59
N ASP A 161 3.37 -12.71 10.48
CA ASP A 161 2.76 -12.19 11.71
C ASP A 161 1.82 -11.03 11.40
N ILE A 162 2.28 -10.15 10.50
CA ILE A 162 1.54 -8.97 10.08
C ILE A 162 1.48 -8.93 8.56
N VAL A 163 0.28 -8.67 8.02
CA VAL A 163 0.08 -8.33 6.61
C VAL A 163 -0.25 -6.85 6.51
N LEU A 164 0.50 -6.13 5.68
CA LEU A 164 0.30 -4.71 5.40
C LEU A 164 -0.10 -4.51 3.95
N SER A 165 -0.74 -3.40 3.69
CA SER A 165 -0.97 -2.90 2.33
C SER A 165 -1.09 -1.39 2.36
N ALA A 166 -0.33 -0.69 1.52
CA ALA A 166 -0.33 0.76 1.47
C ALA A 166 -0.56 1.25 0.03
N LEU A 167 -1.60 2.09 -0.17
CA LEU A 167 -1.94 2.66 -1.48
C LEU A 167 -2.12 1.59 -2.59
N PHE A 168 -2.73 0.49 -2.25
CA PHE A 168 -2.93 -0.65 -3.15
C PHE A 168 -4.41 -1.00 -3.36
N THR A 169 -5.23 -0.98 -2.29
CA THR A 169 -6.59 -1.50 -2.37
C THR A 169 -7.49 -0.73 -3.33
N HIS A 170 -7.18 0.54 -3.61
CA HIS A 170 -7.89 1.32 -4.62
C HIS A 170 -7.62 0.86 -6.06
N HIS A 171 -6.61 0.02 -6.31
CA HIS A 171 -6.38 -0.65 -7.60
C HIS A 171 -7.21 -1.92 -7.77
N LEU A 172 -7.87 -2.41 -6.72
CA LEU A 172 -8.72 -3.59 -6.77
C LEU A 172 -10.19 -3.21 -7.04
N SER A 173 -10.92 -4.04 -7.78
CA SER A 173 -12.38 -3.96 -7.86
C SER A 173 -13.02 -4.25 -6.49
N SER A 174 -14.27 -3.82 -6.29
CA SER A 174 -14.96 -4.04 -5.02
C SER A 174 -15.04 -5.52 -4.60
N PRO A 175 -15.32 -6.49 -5.50
CA PRO A 175 -15.24 -7.91 -5.16
C PRO A 175 -13.83 -8.40 -4.81
N GLU A 176 -12.79 -7.87 -5.50
CA GLU A 176 -11.40 -8.21 -5.20
C GLU A 176 -10.96 -7.66 -3.84
N VAL A 177 -11.43 -6.48 -3.43
CA VAL A 177 -11.18 -5.97 -2.06
C VAL A 177 -11.76 -6.91 -1.01
N VAL A 178 -12.99 -7.41 -1.19
CA VAL A 178 -13.59 -8.39 -0.27
C VAL A 178 -12.78 -9.68 -0.22
N ARG A 179 -12.33 -10.18 -1.37
CA ARG A 179 -11.45 -11.36 -1.46
C ARG A 179 -10.11 -11.09 -0.78
N PHE A 180 -9.53 -9.91 -0.96
CA PHE A 180 -8.27 -9.51 -0.33
C PHE A 180 -8.39 -9.42 1.20
N LEU A 181 -9.46 -8.83 1.73
CA LEU A 181 -9.76 -8.81 3.16
C LEU A 181 -9.83 -10.23 3.74
N SER A 182 -10.52 -11.14 3.07
CA SER A 182 -10.61 -12.55 3.47
C SER A 182 -9.24 -13.23 3.43
N TRP A 183 -8.42 -12.92 2.41
CA TRP A 183 -7.05 -13.43 2.30
C TRP A 183 -6.16 -12.93 3.44
N MET A 184 -6.20 -11.62 3.77
CA MET A 184 -5.45 -11.04 4.89
C MET A 184 -5.89 -11.66 6.23
N GLU A 185 -7.21 -11.80 6.44
CA GLU A 185 -7.76 -12.43 7.64
C GLU A 185 -7.31 -13.87 7.80
N HIS A 186 -7.15 -14.62 6.71
CA HIS A 186 -6.69 -16.02 6.76
C HIS A 186 -5.17 -16.12 7.04
N ASN A 187 -4.36 -15.26 6.46
CA ASN A 187 -2.90 -15.41 6.43
C ASN A 187 -2.17 -14.66 7.55
N ALA A 188 -2.71 -13.56 8.09
CA ALA A 188 -2.05 -12.78 9.13
C ALA A 188 -2.23 -13.44 10.51
N ARG A 189 -1.14 -13.65 11.27
CA ARG A 189 -1.21 -14.30 12.60
C ARG A 189 -1.58 -13.33 13.72
N LEU A 190 -0.98 -12.13 13.75
CA LEU A 190 -1.20 -11.13 14.80
C LEU A 190 -2.16 -10.03 14.36
N GLY A 191 -2.25 -9.79 13.05
CA GLY A 191 -3.13 -8.77 12.52
C GLY A 191 -2.74 -8.30 11.13
N TRP A 192 -3.56 -7.42 10.60
CA TRP A 192 -3.33 -6.82 9.30
C TRP A 192 -3.72 -5.33 9.30
N PHE A 193 -3.16 -4.58 8.37
CA PHE A 193 -3.37 -3.14 8.26
C PHE A 193 -3.40 -2.68 6.80
N ILE A 194 -4.44 -1.95 6.45
CA ILE A 194 -4.57 -1.25 5.17
C ILE A 194 -4.44 0.25 5.42
N ASN A 195 -3.54 0.90 4.68
CA ASN A 195 -3.32 2.34 4.71
C ASN A 195 -3.60 2.90 3.31
N ASP A 196 -4.85 3.27 3.05
CA ASP A 196 -5.23 3.76 1.73
C ASP A 196 -5.80 5.18 1.78
N LEU A 197 -6.23 5.70 0.65
CA LEU A 197 -6.74 7.03 0.50
C LEU A 197 -8.20 7.14 0.98
N HIS A 198 -8.53 8.30 1.50
CA HIS A 198 -9.90 8.69 1.79
C HIS A 198 -10.49 9.43 0.58
N ARG A 199 -11.62 8.95 0.04
CA ARG A 199 -12.29 9.60 -1.09
C ARG A 199 -12.77 10.99 -0.69
N SER A 200 -12.16 12.02 -1.28
CA SER A 200 -12.43 13.41 -0.96
C SER A 200 -12.43 14.27 -2.22
N ARG A 201 -13.54 14.94 -2.48
CA ARG A 201 -13.67 15.89 -3.59
C ARG A 201 -12.70 17.05 -3.47
N ASN A 202 -12.54 17.58 -2.26
CA ASN A 202 -11.66 18.73 -2.02
C ASN A 202 -10.19 18.34 -2.23
N ALA A 203 -9.77 17.18 -1.71
CA ALA A 203 -8.41 16.70 -1.92
C ALA A 203 -8.10 16.49 -3.40
N ALA A 204 -9.03 15.91 -4.17
CA ALA A 204 -8.86 15.69 -5.60
C ALA A 204 -8.79 17.00 -6.41
N PHE A 205 -9.41 18.06 -5.95
CA PHE A 205 -9.33 19.38 -6.59
C PHE A 205 -7.96 20.05 -6.37
N PHE A 206 -7.40 19.95 -5.16
CA PHE A 206 -6.15 20.63 -4.82
C PHE A 206 -4.90 19.80 -5.13
N PHE A 207 -5.01 18.46 -5.15
CA PHE A 207 -3.86 17.57 -5.32
C PHE A 207 -3.06 17.81 -6.59
N PRO A 208 -3.63 18.09 -7.79
CA PRO A 208 -2.87 18.25 -9.03
C PRO A 208 -1.85 19.39 -9.01
N PHE A 209 -2.08 20.41 -8.19
CA PHE A 209 -1.19 21.57 -8.11
C PHE A 209 0.09 21.30 -7.32
N LEU A 210 0.04 20.40 -6.35
CA LEU A 210 1.18 20.10 -5.48
C LEU A 210 2.36 19.45 -6.24
N PRO A 211 2.17 18.42 -7.07
CA PRO A 211 3.24 17.83 -7.87
C PRO A 211 3.89 18.83 -8.84
N ILE A 212 3.08 19.71 -9.46
CA ILE A 212 3.59 20.75 -10.36
C ILE A 212 4.50 21.72 -9.62
N LEU A 213 4.07 22.18 -8.44
CA LEU A 213 4.85 23.09 -7.61
C LEU A 213 6.17 22.47 -7.10
N LEU A 214 6.18 21.17 -6.83
CA LEU A 214 7.32 20.44 -6.28
C LEU A 214 8.17 19.73 -7.33
N GLY A 215 7.85 19.85 -8.61
CA GLY A 215 8.59 19.26 -9.72
C GLY A 215 8.57 17.73 -9.74
N TRP A 216 7.52 17.10 -9.22
CA TRP A 216 7.35 15.65 -9.21
C TRP A 216 6.90 15.12 -10.57
N HIS A 217 7.01 13.81 -10.77
CA HIS A 217 6.68 13.17 -12.03
C HIS A 217 5.23 13.49 -12.46
N ARG A 218 5.04 13.81 -13.76
CA ARG A 218 3.74 14.23 -14.33
C ARG A 218 2.60 13.25 -14.07
N PHE A 219 2.89 11.94 -13.91
CA PHE A 219 1.88 10.94 -13.62
C PHE A 219 1.22 11.16 -12.26
N ILE A 220 1.97 11.66 -11.27
CA ILE A 220 1.41 11.97 -9.94
C ILE A 220 0.30 13.02 -10.04
N SER A 221 0.45 14.01 -10.92
CA SER A 221 -0.58 15.03 -11.15
C SER A 221 -1.84 14.46 -11.81
N HIS A 222 -1.70 13.43 -12.65
CA HIS A 222 -2.82 12.75 -13.30
C HIS A 222 -3.42 11.69 -12.40
N ASP A 223 -2.61 10.77 -11.90
CA ASP A 223 -3.07 9.58 -11.17
C ASP A 223 -3.58 9.92 -9.77
N GLY A 224 -3.04 10.95 -9.11
CA GLY A 224 -3.51 11.33 -7.78
C GLY A 224 -5.01 11.64 -7.68
N PRO A 225 -5.60 12.50 -8.55
CA PRO A 225 -7.05 12.69 -8.62
C PRO A 225 -7.83 11.41 -8.99
N VAL A 226 -7.26 10.56 -9.84
CA VAL A 226 -7.84 9.26 -10.21
C VAL A 226 -7.88 8.36 -8.98
N SER A 227 -6.75 8.16 -8.29
CA SER A 227 -6.66 7.37 -7.05
C SER A 227 -7.66 7.85 -5.99
N LEU A 228 -7.81 9.18 -5.82
CA LEU A 228 -8.78 9.76 -4.89
C LEU A 228 -10.25 9.47 -5.26
N ARG A 229 -10.57 9.26 -6.54
CA ARG A 229 -11.91 8.84 -6.98
C ARG A 229 -12.13 7.34 -6.83
N ARG A 230 -11.06 6.55 -6.92
CA ARG A 230 -11.04 5.09 -6.68
C ARG A 230 -10.94 4.75 -5.19
N ALA A 231 -10.62 5.73 -4.34
CA ALA A 231 -10.49 5.61 -2.90
C ALA A 231 -11.83 5.34 -2.19
N PHE A 232 -11.79 5.14 -0.90
CA PHE A 232 -12.88 4.66 -0.08
C PHE A 232 -13.41 5.74 0.88
N VAL A 233 -14.65 5.56 1.33
CA VAL A 233 -15.20 6.19 2.52
C VAL A 233 -15.46 5.12 3.59
N PRO A 234 -15.66 5.49 4.87
CA PRO A 234 -15.91 4.51 5.94
C PRO A 234 -17.03 3.53 5.63
N GLU A 235 -18.09 3.99 4.97
CA GLU A 235 -19.25 3.18 4.60
C GLU A 235 -18.91 2.10 3.56
N ASP A 236 -17.95 2.38 2.67
CA ASP A 236 -17.46 1.38 1.70
C ASP A 236 -16.76 0.25 2.46
N TRP A 237 -15.87 0.58 3.40
CA TRP A 237 -15.17 -0.40 4.21
C TRP A 237 -16.12 -1.21 5.10
N GLN A 238 -17.11 -0.56 5.73
CA GLN A 238 -18.12 -1.26 6.54
C GLN A 238 -18.85 -2.34 5.72
N ARG A 239 -19.27 -2.01 4.49
CA ARG A 239 -19.93 -2.98 3.59
C ARG A 239 -19.00 -4.12 3.20
N MET A 240 -17.75 -3.82 2.83
CA MET A 240 -16.77 -4.82 2.38
C MET A 240 -16.34 -5.75 3.52
N LEU A 241 -16.12 -5.22 4.73
CA LEU A 241 -15.84 -6.00 5.92
C LEU A 241 -17.00 -6.93 6.28
N ALA A 242 -18.25 -6.45 6.20
CA ALA A 242 -19.43 -7.29 6.41
C ALA A 242 -19.52 -8.42 5.37
N GLN A 243 -19.25 -8.15 4.10
CA GLN A 243 -19.21 -9.17 3.04
C GLN A 243 -18.10 -10.20 3.25
N ALA A 244 -16.96 -9.78 3.81
CA ALA A 244 -15.86 -10.66 4.18
C ALA A 244 -16.07 -11.38 5.54
N ASN A 245 -17.19 -11.16 6.23
CA ASN A 245 -17.50 -11.67 7.58
C ASN A 245 -16.46 -11.25 8.65
N ILE A 246 -15.94 -10.05 8.55
CA ILE A 246 -14.96 -9.49 9.49
C ILE A 246 -15.65 -8.42 10.36
N SER A 247 -15.87 -8.71 11.64
CA SER A 247 -16.61 -7.84 12.57
C SER A 247 -15.74 -6.99 13.50
N ALA A 248 -14.49 -7.38 13.72
CA ALA A 248 -13.62 -6.76 14.73
C ALA A 248 -12.48 -5.91 14.14
N ALA A 249 -12.67 -5.38 12.91
CA ALA A 249 -11.74 -4.42 12.32
C ALA A 249 -12.14 -2.97 12.70
N THR A 250 -11.15 -2.11 12.86
CA THR A 250 -11.34 -0.67 13.06
C THR A 250 -11.14 0.09 11.76
N ILE A 251 -11.87 1.19 11.59
CA ILE A 251 -11.74 2.10 10.44
C ILE A 251 -11.42 3.48 11.00
N GLU A 252 -10.27 4.03 10.66
CA GLU A 252 -9.78 5.28 11.22
C GLU A 252 -9.33 6.24 10.10
N ALA A 253 -9.85 7.46 10.12
CA ALA A 253 -9.37 8.53 9.26
C ALA A 253 -8.13 9.21 9.88
N HIS A 254 -7.10 9.41 9.06
CA HIS A 254 -5.87 10.07 9.45
C HIS A 254 -5.63 11.34 8.64
N SER A 255 -4.70 12.17 9.11
CA SER A 255 -4.28 13.38 8.39
C SER A 255 -3.79 13.06 6.97
N MET A 256 -3.76 14.09 6.11
CA MET A 256 -3.31 13.98 4.71
C MET A 256 -4.11 12.94 3.90
N ASN A 257 -5.42 12.91 4.15
CA ASN A 257 -6.39 12.16 3.36
C ASN A 257 -6.17 10.63 3.35
N ARG A 258 -5.77 10.05 4.51
CA ARG A 258 -5.65 8.60 4.70
C ARG A 258 -6.87 8.05 5.43
N LEU A 259 -7.33 6.90 4.97
CA LEU A 259 -8.36 6.08 5.60
C LEU A 259 -7.78 4.68 5.82
N CYS A 260 -7.60 4.33 7.08
CA CYS A 260 -6.93 3.10 7.46
C CYS A 260 -7.92 2.09 8.02
N VAL A 261 -7.68 0.82 7.73
CA VAL A 261 -8.44 -0.30 8.27
C VAL A 261 -7.48 -1.24 8.97
N ALA A 262 -7.78 -1.59 10.20
CA ALA A 262 -6.91 -2.38 11.06
C ALA A 262 -7.64 -3.54 11.72
N ARG A 263 -6.96 -4.67 11.84
CA ARG A 263 -7.37 -5.83 12.63
C ARG A 263 -6.18 -6.29 13.47
N ILE A 264 -6.34 -6.30 14.77
CA ILE A 264 -5.39 -6.89 15.74
C ILE A 264 -6.07 -8.12 16.37
N ARG A 265 -5.35 -9.23 16.50
CA ARG A 265 -5.81 -10.49 17.07
C ARG A 265 -5.32 -10.69 18.48
#